data_e492f0f3796baf19e74cfd57ce5396ed
#
_entry.id   e492f0f3796baf19e74cfd57ce5396ed
#
_cell.length_a   1.000
_cell.length_b   1.000
_cell.length_c   1.000
_cell.angle_alpha   90.00
_cell.angle_beta   90.00
_cell.angle_gamma   90.00
#
_symmetry.space_group_name_H-M   'P 1'
#
loop_
_entity.id
_entity.type
_entity.pdbx_description
1 polymer ?
#
loop_
_entity_poly.entity_id
_entity_poly.type
_entity_poly.pdbx_seq_one_letter_code
_entity_poly.pdbx_strand_id
1 'polypeptide(L)' 'MQIPRNEFRDALRAGRAQIGLWIGLASANAAEALAGTGFDWLLLDAEHAPNDPRSVLEQLRAVAPYPVHPIVRPVQGDVA' A
#
# COMPACT_ATOMS: atom_id res chain seq x y z
N MET A 1 10.98 3.13 -23.78
CA MET A 1 10.15 2.67 -22.65
C MET A 1 10.72 3.21 -21.35
N GLN A 2 9.90 3.88 -20.60
CA GLN A 2 10.35 4.39 -19.30
C GLN A 2 10.12 3.33 -18.23
N ILE A 3 11.15 3.10 -17.43
CA ILE A 3 11.04 2.22 -16.28
C ILE A 3 10.36 3.01 -15.17
N PRO A 4 9.28 2.47 -14.56
CA PRO A 4 8.63 3.16 -13.47
C PRO A 4 9.59 3.45 -12.32
N ARG A 5 9.51 4.64 -11.78
CA ARG A 5 10.33 5.04 -10.64
C ARG A 5 9.61 4.70 -9.35
N ASN A 6 10.38 4.29 -8.36
CA ASN A 6 9.85 4.16 -7.01
C ASN A 6 9.93 5.52 -6.31
N GLU A 7 8.86 6.30 -6.47
CA GLU A 7 8.82 7.65 -5.93
C GLU A 7 8.85 7.67 -4.41
N PHE A 8 8.28 6.65 -3.77
CA PHE A 8 8.32 6.55 -2.31
C PHE A 8 9.75 6.38 -1.82
N ARG A 9 10.51 5.49 -2.44
CA ARG A 9 11.92 5.30 -2.10
C ARG A 9 12.72 6.57 -2.36
N ASP A 10 12.47 7.24 -3.47
CA ASP A 10 13.15 8.48 -3.80
C ASP A 10 12.87 9.55 -2.76
N ALA A 11 11.61 9.67 -2.30
CA ALA A 11 11.24 10.62 -1.27
C ALA A 11 11.95 10.34 0.06
N LEU A 12 12.03 9.04 0.44
CA LEU A 12 12.73 8.66 1.66
C LEU A 12 14.21 8.99 1.58
N ARG A 13 14.85 8.73 0.44
CA ARG A 13 16.27 9.05 0.24
C ARG A 13 16.53 10.54 0.25
N ALA A 14 15.57 11.33 -0.20
CA ALA A 14 15.68 12.80 -0.18
C ALA A 14 15.39 13.39 1.19
N GLY A 15 15.02 12.59 2.19
CA GLY A 15 14.73 13.05 3.53
C GLY A 15 13.37 13.72 3.67
N ARG A 16 12.48 13.56 2.69
CA ARG A 16 11.13 14.13 2.78
C ARG A 16 10.28 13.28 3.71
N ALA A 17 9.54 13.96 4.60
CA ALA A 17 8.63 13.28 5.51
C ALA A 17 7.52 12.60 4.71
N GLN A 18 7.24 11.34 5.04
CA GLN A 18 6.18 10.55 4.42
C GLN A 18 5.20 10.15 5.51
N ILE A 19 3.94 10.56 5.33
CA ILE A 19 2.88 10.26 6.29
C ILE A 19 2.02 9.16 5.72
N GLY A 20 1.81 8.10 6.47
CA GLY A 20 1.05 6.97 6.01
C GLY A 20 0.07 6.43 7.02
N LEU A 21 -0.68 5.44 6.60
CA LEU A 21 -1.71 4.81 7.40
C LEU A 21 -1.64 3.30 7.24
N TRP A 22 -1.81 2.61 8.35
CA TRP A 22 -1.87 1.16 8.39
C TRP A 22 -3.32 0.72 8.19
N ILE A 23 -3.58 -0.06 7.12
CA ILE A 23 -4.92 -0.52 6.80
C ILE A 23 -5.11 -1.94 7.29
N GLY A 24 -5.94 -2.10 8.31
CA GLY A 24 -6.32 -3.40 8.84
C GLY A 24 -7.65 -3.90 8.30
N LEU A 25 -8.26 -3.19 7.36
CA LEU A 25 -9.54 -3.57 6.78
C LEU A 25 -9.31 -4.24 5.43
N ALA A 26 -9.90 -5.43 5.24
CA ALA A 26 -9.78 -6.16 3.99
C ALA A 26 -10.86 -5.72 3.00
N SER A 27 -10.88 -4.43 2.68
CA SER A 27 -11.91 -3.85 1.83
C SER A 27 -11.29 -2.93 0.79
N ALA A 28 -11.51 -3.25 -0.48
CA ALA A 28 -11.05 -2.41 -1.58
C ALA A 28 -11.70 -1.03 -1.54
N ASN A 29 -12.97 -0.95 -1.17
CA ASN A 29 -13.68 0.32 -1.07
C ASN A 29 -13.08 1.21 0.03
N ALA A 30 -12.76 0.63 1.18
CA ALA A 30 -12.14 1.38 2.27
C ALA A 30 -10.73 1.84 1.87
N ALA A 31 -9.96 0.99 1.21
CA ALA A 31 -8.63 1.36 0.75
C ALA A 31 -8.70 2.50 -0.26
N GLU A 32 -9.64 2.45 -1.18
CA GLU A 32 -9.80 3.51 -2.16
C GLU A 32 -10.19 4.83 -1.52
N ALA A 33 -11.12 4.80 -0.57
CA ALA A 33 -11.53 6.00 0.15
C ALA A 33 -10.35 6.64 0.87
N LEU A 34 -9.50 5.83 1.49
CA LEU A 34 -8.33 6.33 2.21
C LEU A 34 -7.24 6.81 1.25
N ALA A 35 -7.13 6.21 0.06
CA ALA A 35 -6.13 6.60 -0.93
C ALA A 35 -6.32 8.05 -1.40
N GLY A 36 -7.55 8.56 -1.36
CA GLY A 36 -7.86 9.92 -1.78
C GLY A 36 -7.72 10.97 -0.68
N THR A 37 -7.25 10.62 0.52
CA THR A 37 -7.25 11.54 1.65
C THR A 37 -5.92 12.26 1.90
N GLY A 38 -4.90 12.00 1.10
CA GLY A 38 -3.64 12.74 1.18
C GLY A 38 -2.50 12.02 1.89
N PHE A 39 -2.67 10.75 2.28
CA PHE A 39 -1.57 9.97 2.81
C PHE A 39 -0.52 9.70 1.72
N ASP A 40 0.74 9.69 2.11
CA ASP A 40 1.83 9.38 1.18
C ASP A 40 1.94 7.89 0.92
N TRP A 41 1.62 7.07 1.92
CA TRP A 41 1.65 5.62 1.77
C TRP A 41 0.54 4.98 2.58
N LEU A 42 0.16 3.77 2.14
CA LEU A 42 -0.81 2.93 2.83
C LEU A 42 -0.21 1.54 3.01
N LEU A 43 -0.21 1.04 4.24
CA LEU A 43 0.26 -0.31 4.52
C LEU A 43 -0.92 -1.27 4.50
N LEU A 44 -0.92 -2.18 3.52
CA LEU A 44 -1.92 -3.23 3.41
C LEU A 44 -1.40 -4.45 4.17
N ASP A 45 -2.01 -4.74 5.31
CA ASP A 45 -1.50 -5.76 6.21
C ASP A 45 -2.15 -7.10 5.93
N ALA A 46 -1.38 -8.03 5.41
CA ALA A 46 -1.82 -9.40 5.18
C ALA A 46 -1.39 -10.36 6.30
N GLU A 47 -0.63 -9.85 7.29
CA GLU A 47 -0.14 -10.70 8.39
C GLU A 47 -1.05 -10.63 9.61
N HIS A 48 -1.41 -9.41 10.03
CA HIS A 48 -2.20 -9.21 11.25
C HIS A 48 -3.61 -8.66 10.98
N ALA A 49 -4.08 -8.79 9.76
CA ALA A 49 -5.41 -8.39 9.36
C ALA A 49 -6.02 -9.47 8.48
N PRO A 50 -7.37 -9.50 8.33
CA PRO A 50 -8.04 -10.56 7.57
C PRO A 50 -7.87 -10.39 6.06
N ASN A 51 -6.67 -10.18 5.59
CA ASN A 51 -6.35 -10.09 4.18
C ASN A 51 -5.77 -11.40 3.67
N ASP A 52 -6.05 -11.70 2.42
CA ASP A 52 -5.42 -12.79 1.69
C ASP A 52 -4.89 -12.24 0.36
N PRO A 53 -4.20 -13.05 -0.47
CA PRO A 53 -3.66 -12.53 -1.73
C PRO A 53 -4.71 -11.90 -2.64
N ARG A 54 -5.93 -12.41 -2.63
CA ARG A 54 -7.00 -11.85 -3.46
C ARG A 54 -7.44 -10.48 -2.95
N SER A 55 -7.68 -10.34 -1.64
CA SER A 55 -8.13 -9.07 -1.09
C SER A 55 -7.03 -8.01 -1.19
N VAL A 56 -5.77 -8.40 -1.05
CA VAL A 56 -4.65 -7.48 -1.26
C VAL A 56 -4.61 -7.01 -2.70
N LEU A 57 -4.77 -7.92 -3.67
CA LEU A 57 -4.79 -7.55 -5.08
C LEU A 57 -5.92 -6.56 -5.40
N GLU A 58 -7.10 -6.81 -4.86
CA GLU A 58 -8.25 -5.91 -5.06
C GLU A 58 -7.96 -4.52 -4.49
N GLN A 59 -7.34 -4.45 -3.32
CA GLN A 59 -6.97 -3.16 -2.72
C GLN A 59 -5.89 -2.46 -3.53
N LEU A 60 -4.88 -3.18 -4.02
CA LEU A 60 -3.85 -2.60 -4.86
C LEU A 60 -4.44 -2.00 -6.14
N ARG A 61 -5.39 -2.69 -6.75
CA ARG A 61 -6.08 -2.17 -7.94
C ARG A 61 -6.89 -0.93 -7.61
N ALA A 62 -7.56 -0.94 -6.46
CA ALA A 62 -8.42 0.18 -6.07
C ALA A 62 -7.61 1.45 -5.81
N VAL A 63 -6.41 1.35 -5.27
CA VAL A 63 -5.59 2.52 -4.94
C VAL A 63 -4.67 2.95 -6.09
N ALA A 64 -4.50 2.12 -7.12
CA ALA A 64 -3.58 2.39 -8.21
C ALA A 64 -3.76 3.76 -8.88
N PRO A 65 -4.99 4.27 -9.10
CA PRO A 65 -5.17 5.59 -9.73
C PRO A 65 -4.78 6.77 -8.85
N TYR A 66 -4.51 6.56 -7.57
CA TYR A 66 -4.26 7.63 -6.61
C TYR A 66 -2.77 7.83 -6.37
N PRO A 67 -2.34 9.05 -6.02
CA PRO A 67 -0.92 9.35 -5.79
C PRO A 67 -0.47 8.89 -4.40
N VAL A 68 -0.80 7.68 -4.02
CA VAL A 68 -0.42 7.06 -2.76
C VAL A 68 0.42 5.83 -3.07
N HIS A 69 1.39 5.53 -2.23
CA HIS A 69 2.25 4.37 -2.43
C HIS A 69 1.78 3.21 -1.56
N PRO A 70 1.22 2.16 -2.16
CA PRO A 70 0.80 0.99 -1.37
C PRO A 70 2.02 0.16 -0.97
N ILE A 71 2.05 -0.23 0.30
CA ILE A 71 3.06 -1.12 0.85
C ILE A 71 2.32 -2.33 1.39
N VAL A 72 2.77 -3.52 1.05
CA VAL A 72 2.14 -4.76 1.51
C VAL A 72 3.05 -5.43 2.53
N ARG A 73 2.48 -5.76 3.70
CA ARG A 73 3.14 -6.66 4.61
C ARG A 73 2.55 -8.07 4.36
N PRO A 74 3.29 -8.95 3.71
CA PRO A 74 2.78 -10.27 3.38
C PRO A 74 2.63 -11.14 4.61
N VAL A 75 1.81 -12.18 4.49
CA VAL A 75 1.82 -13.24 5.47
C VAL A 75 3.24 -13.77 5.52
N GLN A 76 3.78 -13.88 6.73
CA GLN A 76 5.09 -14.44 6.90
C GLN A 76 5.01 -15.90 6.52
N GLY A 77 5.25 -16.15 5.26
CA GLY A 77 5.42 -17.50 4.80
C GLY A 77 6.68 -18.05 5.41
N ASP A 78 6.62 -19.28 5.82
CA ASP A 78 7.84 -20.01 6.00
C ASP A 78 8.53 -20.01 4.67
N VAL A 79 9.45 -19.13 4.53
CA VAL A 79 10.37 -19.25 3.43
C VAL A 79 11.23 -20.43 3.81
N ALA A 80 10.71 -21.54 3.49
CA ALA A 80 11.51 -22.72 3.61
C ALA A 80 12.66 -22.60 2.61
#